data_4556dc714d5fd1bada8af6f1128a8d12
#
_entry.id   4556dc714d5fd1bada8af6f1128a8d12
#
_cell.length_a   1.000
_cell.length_b   1.000
_cell.length_c   1.000
_cell.angle_alpha   90.00
_cell.angle_beta   90.00
_cell.angle_gamma   90.00
#
_symmetry.space_group_name_H-M   'P 1'
#
loop_
_entity.id
_entity.type
_entity.pdbx_description
1 polymer ?
#
loop_
_entity_poly.entity_id
_entity_poly.type
_entity_poly.pdbx_seq_one_letter_code
_entity_poly.pdbx_strand_id
1 'polypeptide(L)'
;MNTPASMCSPAQLTAFKRRLAKVDPILANVIRAAGKFTHTTSAHHSPFYSLARAIAHQQLNGTAAESIFGRFVGLYPEALLEAELVLATPDEKLRSVGLSYAKIASIKDLATKTLAGVVPPHEILHTLADDEIVERITQVRGIGRWTVEMMLMSRLGRPDVLPIDDFGVRNGFRLAYGLRGMPTTRALAEFGARWAPFRSVAAWYLWRAVDLHRAGKLPAPATPTRVKTVKKKPHQKVTKAAATKKGVTKKSKRVAKKATRRK
;
A
#
# COMPACT_ATOMS: atom_id res chain seq x y z
N MET A 1 -7.54 -21.37 20.27
CA MET A 1 -7.02 -19.97 20.18
C MET A 1 -5.69 -20.02 19.44
N ASN A 2 -5.65 -19.59 18.17
CA ASN A 2 -4.38 -19.58 17.42
C ASN A 2 -3.54 -18.39 17.91
N THR A 3 -2.42 -18.69 18.54
CA THR A 3 -1.42 -17.66 18.90
C THR A 3 -0.97 -16.98 17.61
N PRO A 4 -0.97 -15.63 17.53
CA PRO A 4 -0.52 -14.94 16.33
C PRO A 4 0.93 -15.34 16.03
N ALA A 5 1.15 -15.93 14.86
CA ALA A 5 2.47 -16.38 14.45
C ALA A 5 3.36 -15.17 14.14
N SER A 6 4.62 -15.24 14.51
CA SER A 6 5.63 -14.25 14.12
C SER A 6 6.27 -14.68 12.80
N MET A 7 6.66 -13.71 11.95
CA MET A 7 7.41 -13.96 10.69
C MET A 7 8.70 -14.77 10.91
N CYS A 8 9.26 -14.71 12.10
CA CYS A 8 10.48 -15.44 12.46
C CYS A 8 10.50 -15.78 13.93
N SER A 9 11.15 -16.90 14.27
CA SER A 9 11.37 -17.28 15.66
C SER A 9 12.33 -16.31 16.35
N PRO A 10 12.32 -16.24 17.71
CA PRO A 10 13.27 -15.44 18.47
C PRO A 10 14.75 -15.77 18.15
N ALA A 11 15.05 -17.05 17.90
CA ALA A 11 16.38 -17.50 17.54
C ALA A 11 16.80 -16.97 16.15
N GLN A 12 15.90 -17.05 15.15
CA GLN A 12 16.12 -16.50 13.81
C GLN A 12 16.32 -14.97 13.85
N LEU A 13 15.51 -14.27 14.61
CA LEU A 13 15.65 -12.81 14.79
C LEU A 13 16.99 -12.44 15.42
N THR A 14 17.43 -13.20 16.41
CA THR A 14 18.74 -13.02 17.07
C THR A 14 19.90 -13.25 16.08
N ALA A 15 19.82 -14.34 15.31
CA ALA A 15 20.81 -14.65 14.27
C ALA A 15 20.88 -13.54 13.20
N PHE A 16 19.71 -13.05 12.75
CA PHE A 16 19.62 -11.94 11.80
C PHE A 16 20.26 -10.66 12.34
N LYS A 17 19.94 -10.26 13.58
CA LYS A 17 20.54 -9.08 14.23
C LYS A 17 22.07 -9.17 14.33
N ARG A 18 22.58 -10.35 14.71
CA ARG A 18 24.02 -10.60 14.80
C ARG A 18 24.71 -10.46 13.43
N ARG A 19 24.10 -11.03 12.36
CA ARG A 19 24.59 -10.92 11.01
C ARG A 19 24.58 -9.49 10.52
N LEU A 20 23.46 -8.73 10.75
CA LEU A 20 23.35 -7.34 10.34
C LEU A 20 24.40 -6.43 10.97
N ALA A 21 24.80 -6.69 12.22
CA ALA A 21 25.87 -5.91 12.86
C ALA A 21 27.15 -5.88 12.04
N LYS A 22 27.41 -6.94 11.23
CA LYS A 22 28.59 -7.07 10.37
C LYS A 22 28.35 -6.56 8.95
N VAL A 23 27.19 -6.90 8.34
CA VAL A 23 26.93 -6.65 6.90
C VAL A 23 26.20 -5.32 6.63
N ASP A 24 25.52 -4.80 7.65
CA ASP A 24 24.76 -3.55 7.56
C ASP A 24 24.63 -2.85 8.92
N PRO A 25 25.71 -2.23 9.40
CA PRO A 25 25.72 -1.55 10.70
C PRO A 25 24.68 -0.42 10.81
N ILE A 26 24.29 0.20 9.69
CA ILE A 26 23.29 1.27 9.66
C ILE A 26 21.92 0.71 10.06
N LEU A 27 21.45 -0.36 9.40
CA LEU A 27 20.20 -1.00 9.76
C LEU A 27 20.26 -1.60 11.18
N ALA A 28 21.41 -2.15 11.59
CA ALA A 28 21.59 -2.64 12.95
C ALA A 28 21.41 -1.54 14.01
N ASN A 29 21.85 -0.29 13.74
CA ASN A 29 21.62 0.86 14.61
C ASN A 29 20.13 1.24 14.66
N VAL A 30 19.44 1.24 13.51
CA VAL A 30 17.98 1.45 13.47
C VAL A 30 17.26 0.40 14.32
N ILE A 31 17.61 -0.87 14.18
CA ILE A 31 17.03 -1.98 14.97
C ILE A 31 17.23 -1.75 16.47
N ARG A 32 18.42 -1.33 16.88
CA ARG A 32 18.72 -1.04 18.28
C ARG A 32 17.86 0.12 18.82
N ALA A 33 17.73 1.19 18.03
CA ALA A 33 16.93 2.34 18.40
C ALA A 33 15.40 2.05 18.40
N ALA A 34 14.91 1.25 17.44
CA ALA A 34 13.51 0.86 17.36
C ALA A 34 13.08 -0.20 18.39
N GLY A 35 14.02 -0.98 18.91
CA GLY A 35 13.75 -1.96 19.95
C GLY A 35 13.14 -3.27 19.44
N LYS A 36 12.12 -3.78 20.16
CA LYS A 36 11.54 -5.10 19.93
C LYS A 36 10.79 -5.16 18.60
N PHE A 37 10.96 -6.27 17.86
CA PHE A 37 10.14 -6.60 16.72
C PHE A 37 8.75 -7.04 17.20
N THR A 38 7.71 -6.31 16.81
CA THR A 38 6.33 -6.54 17.31
C THR A 38 5.36 -6.88 16.19
N HIS A 39 5.85 -7.21 15.00
CA HIS A 39 4.98 -7.64 13.92
C HIS A 39 4.36 -8.99 14.23
N THR A 40 3.03 -9.05 14.18
CA THR A 40 2.26 -10.27 14.31
C THR A 40 1.44 -10.50 13.07
N THR A 41 1.29 -11.76 12.67
CA THR A 41 0.41 -12.12 11.57
C THR A 41 -1.03 -12.25 12.07
N SER A 42 -1.97 -11.84 11.25
CA SER A 42 -3.40 -11.96 11.54
C SER A 42 -4.04 -12.93 10.54
N ALA A 43 -4.16 -14.20 10.92
CA ALA A 43 -4.71 -15.26 10.08
C ALA A 43 -6.23 -15.47 10.27
N HIS A 44 -6.93 -14.58 11.00
CA HIS A 44 -8.32 -14.80 11.40
C HIS A 44 -9.36 -14.69 10.27
N HIS A 45 -8.99 -14.18 9.11
CA HIS A 45 -9.92 -13.98 7.99
C HIS A 45 -9.41 -14.67 6.73
N SER A 46 -10.34 -15.09 5.86
CA SER A 46 -10.02 -15.69 4.57
C SER A 46 -9.17 -14.76 3.68
N PRO A 47 -8.44 -15.30 2.71
CA PRO A 47 -7.74 -14.49 1.69
C PRO A 47 -8.70 -13.55 0.96
N PHE A 48 -9.91 -14.02 0.63
CA PHE A 48 -10.97 -13.20 0.02
C PHE A 48 -11.30 -11.97 0.87
N TYR A 49 -11.61 -12.16 2.16
CA TYR A 49 -11.88 -11.06 3.08
C TYR A 49 -10.73 -10.04 3.13
N SER A 50 -9.51 -10.55 3.23
CA SER A 50 -8.31 -9.71 3.36
C SER A 50 -8.06 -8.85 2.12
N LEU A 51 -8.25 -9.42 0.93
CA LEU A 51 -8.09 -8.72 -0.34
C LEU A 51 -9.26 -7.77 -0.61
N ALA A 52 -10.50 -8.15 -0.26
CA ALA A 52 -11.66 -7.27 -0.33
C ALA A 52 -11.47 -6.03 0.57
N ARG A 53 -10.96 -6.23 1.79
CA ARG A 53 -10.59 -5.13 2.70
C ARG A 53 -9.51 -4.24 2.08
N ALA A 54 -8.47 -4.81 1.49
CA ALA A 54 -7.42 -4.04 0.83
C ALA A 54 -7.98 -3.19 -0.31
N ILE A 55 -8.86 -3.73 -1.17
CA ILE A 55 -9.55 -2.98 -2.24
C ILE A 55 -10.39 -1.83 -1.65
N ALA A 56 -11.17 -2.12 -0.60
CA ALA A 56 -12.03 -1.11 0.03
C ALA A 56 -11.22 0.07 0.62
N HIS A 57 -10.01 -0.20 1.12
CA HIS A 57 -9.14 0.80 1.73
C HIS A 57 -8.33 1.65 0.73
N GLN A 58 -8.22 1.26 -0.54
CA GLN A 58 -7.44 2.02 -1.53
C GLN A 58 -7.91 3.47 -1.62
N GLN A 59 -6.95 4.42 -1.64
CA GLN A 59 -7.17 5.85 -1.83
C GLN A 59 -8.11 6.52 -0.79
N LEU A 60 -8.27 5.94 0.38
CA LEU A 60 -9.05 6.51 1.47
C LEU A 60 -8.18 6.66 2.73
N ASN A 61 -8.58 7.58 3.61
CA ASN A 61 -8.02 7.59 4.97
C ASN A 61 -8.53 6.40 5.77
N GLY A 62 -7.77 5.97 6.78
CA GLY A 62 -8.04 4.73 7.52
C GLY A 62 -9.43 4.69 8.15
N THR A 63 -9.91 5.79 8.77
CA THR A 63 -11.21 5.85 9.45
C THR A 63 -12.38 5.72 8.48
N ALA A 64 -12.34 6.46 7.35
CA ALA A 64 -13.39 6.39 6.34
C ALA A 64 -13.41 5.01 5.67
N ALA A 65 -12.23 4.44 5.35
CA ALA A 65 -12.12 3.12 4.76
C ALA A 65 -12.70 2.04 5.68
N GLU A 66 -12.36 2.08 6.98
CA GLU A 66 -12.87 1.12 7.97
C GLU A 66 -14.39 1.21 8.12
N SER A 67 -14.93 2.43 8.16
CA SER A 67 -16.38 2.66 8.23
C SER A 67 -17.13 2.09 7.01
N ILE A 68 -16.60 2.30 5.79
CA ILE A 68 -17.18 1.75 4.57
C ILE A 68 -17.08 0.21 4.57
N PHE A 69 -15.91 -0.32 4.91
CA PHE A 69 -15.70 -1.76 4.95
C PHE A 69 -16.58 -2.44 6.00
N GLY A 70 -16.73 -1.84 7.18
CA GLY A 70 -17.63 -2.35 8.23
C GLY A 70 -19.09 -2.41 7.77
N ARG A 71 -19.60 -1.37 7.06
CA ARG A 71 -20.96 -1.41 6.47
C ARG A 71 -21.06 -2.45 5.37
N PHE A 72 -20.02 -2.62 4.55
CA PHE A 72 -20.01 -3.63 3.49
C PHE A 72 -20.10 -5.04 4.08
N VAL A 73 -19.28 -5.36 5.07
CA VAL A 73 -19.33 -6.67 5.77
C VAL A 73 -20.67 -6.86 6.48
N GLY A 74 -21.23 -5.80 7.08
CA GLY A 74 -22.54 -5.82 7.74
C GLY A 74 -23.74 -6.06 6.82
N LEU A 75 -23.57 -6.12 5.49
CA LEU A 75 -24.63 -6.57 4.57
C LEU A 75 -24.92 -8.06 4.67
N TYR A 76 -23.98 -8.83 5.24
CA TYR A 76 -24.03 -10.30 5.25
C TYR A 76 -24.27 -10.84 6.65
N PRO A 77 -24.99 -11.98 6.77
CA PRO A 77 -25.25 -12.62 8.05
C PRO A 77 -23.94 -12.89 8.82
N GLU A 78 -23.96 -12.68 10.13
CA GLU A 78 -22.82 -12.93 11.03
C GLU A 78 -21.51 -12.25 10.58
N ALA A 79 -21.60 -11.22 9.75
CA ALA A 79 -20.45 -10.56 9.12
C ALA A 79 -19.57 -11.51 8.28
N LEU A 80 -20.16 -12.59 7.76
CA LEU A 80 -19.49 -13.60 6.95
C LEU A 80 -19.38 -13.13 5.51
N LEU A 81 -18.19 -12.65 5.13
CA LEU A 81 -17.92 -12.17 3.78
C LEU A 81 -17.45 -13.32 2.89
N GLU A 82 -18.37 -13.86 2.09
CA GLU A 82 -18.13 -14.94 1.13
C GLU A 82 -18.27 -14.49 -0.32
N ALA A 83 -17.53 -15.13 -1.22
CA ALA A 83 -17.47 -14.76 -2.63
C ALA A 83 -18.83 -14.88 -3.32
N GLU A 84 -19.55 -15.97 -3.06
CA GLU A 84 -20.88 -16.25 -3.60
C GLU A 84 -21.90 -15.18 -3.21
N LEU A 85 -21.91 -14.80 -1.93
CA LEU A 85 -22.82 -13.78 -1.41
C LEU A 85 -22.56 -12.42 -2.04
N VAL A 86 -21.28 -12.08 -2.24
CA VAL A 86 -20.87 -10.83 -2.88
C VAL A 86 -21.31 -10.80 -4.34
N LEU A 87 -21.17 -11.90 -5.09
CA LEU A 87 -21.62 -11.97 -6.48
C LEU A 87 -23.14 -11.85 -6.61
N ALA A 88 -23.88 -12.43 -5.68
CA ALA A 88 -25.35 -12.37 -5.66
C ALA A 88 -25.88 -10.98 -5.24
N THR A 89 -25.04 -10.11 -4.65
CA THR A 89 -25.46 -8.79 -4.18
C THR A 89 -25.53 -7.79 -5.34
N PRO A 90 -26.68 -7.09 -5.55
CA PRO A 90 -26.79 -6.04 -6.56
C PRO A 90 -25.81 -4.88 -6.33
N ASP A 91 -25.32 -4.28 -7.43
CA ASP A 91 -24.36 -3.19 -7.38
C ASP A 91 -24.87 -1.98 -6.61
N GLU A 92 -26.17 -1.68 -6.71
CA GLU A 92 -26.83 -0.58 -5.99
C GLU A 92 -26.74 -0.78 -4.47
N LYS A 93 -26.90 -2.02 -3.99
CA LYS A 93 -26.73 -2.36 -2.57
C LYS A 93 -25.29 -2.21 -2.11
N LEU A 94 -24.32 -2.58 -2.95
CA LEU A 94 -22.89 -2.34 -2.68
C LEU A 94 -22.53 -0.85 -2.73
N ARG A 95 -23.18 -0.06 -3.58
CA ARG A 95 -23.05 1.39 -3.64
C ARG A 95 -23.56 2.08 -2.38
N SER A 96 -24.70 1.63 -1.85
CA SER A 96 -25.35 2.26 -0.69
C SER A 96 -24.49 2.24 0.57
N VAL A 97 -23.56 1.29 0.70
CA VAL A 97 -22.59 1.22 1.81
C VAL A 97 -21.34 2.08 1.60
N GLY A 98 -21.22 2.74 0.44
CA GLY A 98 -20.13 3.70 0.17
C GLY A 98 -19.00 3.17 -0.73
N LEU A 99 -19.14 2.00 -1.34
CA LEU A 99 -18.16 1.50 -2.32
C LEU A 99 -18.31 2.26 -3.65
N SER A 100 -17.20 2.64 -4.28
CA SER A 100 -17.21 3.17 -5.65
C SER A 100 -17.47 2.05 -6.67
N TYR A 101 -17.99 2.37 -7.85
CA TYR A 101 -18.19 1.37 -8.91
C TYR A 101 -16.90 0.64 -9.29
N ALA A 102 -15.76 1.36 -9.29
CA ALA A 102 -14.45 0.73 -9.53
C ALA A 102 -14.11 -0.32 -8.46
N LYS A 103 -14.39 -0.04 -7.18
CA LYS A 103 -14.19 -0.99 -6.07
C LYS A 103 -15.17 -2.17 -6.15
N ILE A 104 -16.42 -1.91 -6.49
CA ILE A 104 -17.43 -2.96 -6.70
C ILE A 104 -16.96 -3.92 -7.79
N ALA A 105 -16.58 -3.39 -8.94
CA ALA A 105 -16.06 -4.21 -10.04
C ALA A 105 -14.81 -5.02 -9.64
N SER A 106 -13.91 -4.44 -8.83
CA SER A 106 -12.72 -5.15 -8.34
C SER A 106 -13.07 -6.23 -7.31
N ILE A 107 -14.02 -5.98 -6.41
CA ILE A 107 -14.46 -6.95 -5.40
C ILE A 107 -15.23 -8.10 -6.05
N LYS A 108 -16.06 -7.84 -7.06
CA LYS A 108 -16.75 -8.90 -7.82
C LYS A 108 -15.78 -9.72 -8.67
N ASP A 109 -14.76 -9.10 -9.27
CA ASP A 109 -13.71 -9.84 -9.97
C ASP A 109 -12.90 -10.72 -9.00
N LEU A 110 -12.59 -10.19 -7.80
CA LEU A 110 -11.97 -10.97 -6.73
C LEU A 110 -12.85 -12.17 -6.34
N ALA A 111 -14.16 -11.99 -6.20
CA ALA A 111 -15.08 -13.06 -5.85
C ALA A 111 -15.11 -14.14 -6.94
N THR A 112 -15.24 -13.74 -8.21
CA THR A 112 -15.18 -14.67 -9.35
C THR A 112 -13.89 -15.48 -9.37
N LYS A 113 -12.75 -14.83 -9.16
CA LYS A 113 -11.43 -15.47 -9.17
C LYS A 113 -11.17 -16.35 -7.95
N THR A 114 -11.83 -16.04 -6.82
CA THR A 114 -11.80 -16.90 -5.63
C THR A 114 -12.53 -18.22 -5.91
N LEU A 115 -13.72 -18.15 -6.50
CA LEU A 115 -14.49 -19.34 -6.87
C LEU A 115 -13.81 -20.17 -7.96
N ALA A 116 -13.07 -19.51 -8.86
CA ALA A 116 -12.28 -20.16 -9.90
C ALA A 116 -10.94 -20.74 -9.38
N GLY A 117 -10.61 -20.61 -8.08
CA GLY A 117 -9.37 -21.11 -7.49
C GLY A 117 -8.12 -20.30 -7.82
N VAL A 118 -8.23 -19.16 -8.52
CA VAL A 118 -7.12 -18.24 -8.78
C VAL A 118 -6.62 -17.62 -7.48
N VAL A 119 -7.55 -17.26 -6.59
CA VAL A 119 -7.26 -16.87 -5.20
C VAL A 119 -7.55 -18.06 -4.30
N PRO A 120 -6.56 -18.89 -3.98
CA PRO A 120 -6.80 -20.12 -3.25
C PRO A 120 -7.02 -19.85 -1.74
N PRO A 121 -7.57 -20.81 -1.00
CA PRO A 121 -7.73 -20.73 0.44
C PRO A 121 -6.37 -20.70 1.16
N HIS A 122 -6.41 -20.35 2.45
CA HIS A 122 -5.22 -20.10 3.26
C HIS A 122 -4.24 -21.28 3.29
N GLU A 123 -4.76 -22.50 3.39
CA GLU A 123 -4.01 -23.75 3.46
C GLU A 123 -3.18 -23.96 2.20
N ILE A 124 -3.76 -23.67 1.04
CA ILE A 124 -3.07 -23.78 -0.25
C ILE A 124 -2.02 -22.66 -0.39
N LEU A 125 -2.34 -21.41 0.01
CA LEU A 125 -1.39 -20.29 -0.05
C LEU A 125 -0.09 -20.59 0.71
N HIS A 126 -0.15 -21.33 1.81
CA HIS A 126 1.05 -21.68 2.58
C HIS A 126 1.98 -22.64 1.83
N THR A 127 1.48 -23.45 0.90
CA THR A 127 2.28 -24.40 0.13
C THR A 127 2.92 -23.80 -1.11
N LEU A 128 2.43 -22.64 -1.58
CA LEU A 128 2.89 -22.00 -2.81
C LEU A 128 4.15 -21.14 -2.58
N ALA A 129 4.94 -20.98 -3.62
CA ALA A 129 6.03 -20.01 -3.65
C ALA A 129 5.51 -18.56 -3.70
N ASP A 130 6.26 -17.59 -3.14
CA ASP A 130 5.84 -16.20 -3.08
C ASP A 130 5.58 -15.60 -4.47
N ASP A 131 6.43 -15.90 -5.45
CA ASP A 131 6.27 -15.40 -6.83
C ASP A 131 5.04 -16.02 -7.50
N GLU A 132 4.69 -17.27 -7.23
CA GLU A 132 3.48 -17.91 -7.73
C GLU A 132 2.22 -17.25 -7.13
N ILE A 133 2.24 -16.94 -5.83
CA ILE A 133 1.15 -16.20 -5.17
C ILE A 133 0.98 -14.82 -5.80
N VAL A 134 2.08 -14.12 -6.07
CA VAL A 134 2.06 -12.82 -6.72
C VAL A 134 1.46 -12.92 -8.13
N GLU A 135 1.90 -13.89 -8.94
CA GLU A 135 1.39 -14.09 -10.30
C GLU A 135 -0.11 -14.38 -10.33
N ARG A 136 -0.58 -15.25 -9.45
CA ARG A 136 -2.02 -15.59 -9.34
C ARG A 136 -2.86 -14.40 -8.88
N ILE A 137 -2.52 -13.79 -7.76
CA ILE A 137 -3.39 -12.80 -7.11
C ILE A 137 -3.37 -11.46 -7.85
N THR A 138 -2.29 -11.10 -8.54
CA THR A 138 -2.25 -9.90 -9.37
C THR A 138 -3.15 -9.96 -10.63
N GLN A 139 -3.69 -11.13 -10.97
CA GLN A 139 -4.73 -11.23 -11.98
C GLN A 139 -6.05 -10.58 -11.54
N VAL A 140 -6.25 -10.39 -10.24
CA VAL A 140 -7.45 -9.73 -9.71
C VAL A 140 -7.41 -8.24 -10.03
N ARG A 141 -8.50 -7.74 -10.61
CA ARG A 141 -8.64 -6.33 -10.95
C ARG A 141 -8.37 -5.42 -9.73
N GLY A 142 -7.48 -4.45 -9.90
CA GLY A 142 -7.15 -3.47 -8.86
C GLY A 142 -6.21 -4.00 -7.76
N ILE A 143 -5.73 -5.24 -7.85
CA ILE A 143 -4.71 -5.78 -6.97
C ILE A 143 -3.37 -5.79 -7.68
N GLY A 144 -2.44 -4.97 -7.19
CA GLY A 144 -1.06 -4.94 -7.66
C GLY A 144 -0.12 -5.72 -6.77
N ARG A 145 1.13 -5.92 -7.24
CA ARG A 145 2.19 -6.62 -6.53
C ARG A 145 2.36 -6.15 -5.08
N TRP A 146 2.34 -4.85 -4.84
CA TRP A 146 2.45 -4.28 -3.49
C TRP A 146 1.38 -4.80 -2.53
N THR A 147 0.12 -4.92 -2.98
CA THR A 147 -0.97 -5.44 -2.13
C THR A 147 -0.73 -6.90 -1.77
N VAL A 148 -0.22 -7.70 -2.72
CA VAL A 148 0.12 -9.11 -2.47
C VAL A 148 1.30 -9.22 -1.52
N GLU A 149 2.36 -8.42 -1.68
CA GLU A 149 3.50 -8.36 -0.78
C GLU A 149 3.08 -8.02 0.67
N MET A 150 2.13 -7.08 0.83
CA MET A 150 1.56 -6.79 2.15
C MET A 150 0.82 -8.00 2.74
N MET A 151 0.10 -8.76 1.92
CA MET A 151 -0.57 -9.99 2.35
C MET A 151 0.46 -11.08 2.72
N LEU A 152 1.50 -11.29 1.91
CA LEU A 152 2.60 -12.22 2.21
C LEU A 152 3.22 -11.93 3.58
N MET A 153 3.50 -10.66 3.87
CA MET A 153 4.10 -10.25 5.13
C MET A 153 3.12 -10.36 6.30
N SER A 154 1.93 -9.76 6.18
CA SER A 154 1.02 -9.57 7.32
C SER A 154 0.07 -10.75 7.58
N ARG A 155 -0.17 -11.60 6.58
CA ARG A 155 -1.10 -12.74 6.69
C ARG A 155 -0.36 -14.07 6.69
N LEU A 156 0.53 -14.27 5.73
CA LEU A 156 1.26 -15.53 5.59
C LEU A 156 2.56 -15.56 6.41
N GLY A 157 2.98 -14.42 6.96
CA GLY A 157 4.19 -14.36 7.79
C GLY A 157 5.46 -14.66 7.02
N ARG A 158 5.48 -14.42 5.70
CA ARG A 158 6.66 -14.69 4.87
C ARG A 158 7.84 -13.82 5.34
N PRO A 159 8.98 -14.41 5.72
CA PRO A 159 10.08 -13.65 6.32
C PRO A 159 10.92 -12.87 5.32
N ASP A 160 10.85 -13.22 4.02
CA ASP A 160 11.83 -12.76 3.03
C ASP A 160 11.21 -11.98 1.86
N VAL A 161 10.23 -11.11 2.14
CA VAL A 161 9.61 -10.20 1.17
C VAL A 161 10.17 -8.79 1.33
N LEU A 162 10.59 -8.16 0.24
CA LEU A 162 11.01 -6.74 0.22
C LEU A 162 10.07 -5.94 -0.69
N PRO A 163 9.13 -5.17 -0.12
CA PRO A 163 8.20 -4.37 -0.92
C PRO A 163 8.90 -3.10 -1.43
N ILE A 164 9.61 -3.26 -2.56
CA ILE A 164 10.45 -2.20 -3.13
C ILE A 164 9.67 -0.99 -3.64
N ASP A 165 8.39 -1.15 -3.92
CA ASP A 165 7.50 -0.06 -4.35
C ASP A 165 6.82 0.64 -3.16
N ASP A 166 6.93 0.09 -1.96
CA ASP A 166 6.36 0.69 -0.75
C ASP A 166 7.03 2.03 -0.42
N PHE A 167 6.21 3.09 -0.35
CA PHE A 167 6.72 4.43 -0.05
C PHE A 167 7.36 4.51 1.33
N GLY A 168 6.78 3.86 2.34
CA GLY A 168 7.27 3.86 3.72
C GLY A 168 8.63 3.17 3.83
N VAL A 169 8.79 2.02 3.19
CA VAL A 169 10.06 1.28 3.14
C VAL A 169 11.13 2.09 2.42
N ARG A 170 10.82 2.65 1.24
CA ARG A 170 11.76 3.50 0.48
C ARG A 170 12.16 4.76 1.24
N ASN A 171 11.19 5.41 1.90
CA ASN A 171 11.45 6.60 2.69
C ASN A 171 12.24 6.27 3.96
N GLY A 172 11.93 5.17 4.64
CA GLY A 172 12.70 4.68 5.78
C GLY A 172 14.15 4.39 5.41
N PHE A 173 14.35 3.73 4.26
CA PHE A 173 15.70 3.52 3.72
C PHE A 173 16.39 4.85 3.44
N ARG A 174 15.73 5.81 2.75
CA ARG A 174 16.28 7.13 2.50
C ARG A 174 16.75 7.83 3.78
N LEU A 175 15.91 7.82 4.81
CA LEU A 175 16.17 8.48 6.08
C LEU A 175 17.31 7.79 6.85
N ALA A 176 17.23 6.46 7.00
CA ALA A 176 18.21 5.69 7.76
C ALA A 176 19.63 5.78 7.15
N TYR A 177 19.72 5.79 5.83
CA TYR A 177 21.00 5.81 5.11
C TYR A 177 21.46 7.20 4.67
N GLY A 178 20.77 8.25 5.10
CA GLY A 178 21.16 9.64 4.83
C GLY A 178 21.12 10.04 3.36
N LEU A 179 20.23 9.45 2.56
CA LEU A 179 20.15 9.74 1.14
C LEU A 179 19.45 11.09 0.89
N ARG A 180 19.98 11.88 -0.05
CA ARG A 180 19.40 13.17 -0.46
C ARG A 180 18.06 13.02 -1.21
N GLY A 181 17.83 11.90 -1.88
CA GLY A 181 16.63 11.60 -2.65
C GLY A 181 16.12 10.19 -2.41
N MET A 182 14.87 9.91 -2.88
CA MET A 182 14.31 8.57 -2.81
C MET A 182 15.16 7.58 -3.62
N PRO A 183 15.48 6.39 -3.08
CA PRO A 183 16.13 5.35 -3.86
C PRO A 183 15.23 4.94 -5.03
N THR A 184 15.83 4.51 -6.15
CA THR A 184 15.05 3.78 -7.16
C THR A 184 14.66 2.42 -6.60
N THR A 185 13.56 1.84 -7.09
CA THR A 185 13.12 0.49 -6.69
C THR A 185 14.21 -0.54 -6.92
N ARG A 186 14.87 -0.46 -8.08
CA ARG A 186 16.02 -1.31 -8.42
C ARG A 186 17.17 -1.16 -7.42
N ALA A 187 17.55 0.06 -7.07
CA ALA A 187 18.65 0.30 -6.13
C ALA A 187 18.34 -0.22 -4.72
N LEU A 188 17.06 -0.13 -4.29
CA LEU A 188 16.61 -0.73 -3.04
C LEU A 188 16.64 -2.26 -3.10
N ALA A 189 16.20 -2.87 -4.21
CA ALA A 189 16.24 -4.31 -4.41
C ALA A 189 17.68 -4.86 -4.37
N GLU A 190 18.59 -4.23 -5.14
CA GLU A 190 20.01 -4.59 -5.18
C GLU A 190 20.67 -4.45 -3.79
N PHE A 191 20.40 -3.35 -3.10
CA PHE A 191 20.92 -3.15 -1.75
C PHE A 191 20.33 -4.12 -0.74
N GLY A 192 19.02 -4.33 -0.77
CA GLY A 192 18.28 -5.17 0.18
C GLY A 192 18.53 -6.67 0.02
N ALA A 193 19.17 -7.12 -1.06
CA ALA A 193 19.55 -8.53 -1.24
C ALA A 193 20.40 -9.06 -0.07
N ARG A 194 21.20 -8.22 0.58
CA ARG A 194 22.00 -8.54 1.76
C ARG A 194 21.18 -8.89 3.01
N TRP A 195 19.90 -8.52 3.06
CA TRP A 195 19.01 -8.78 4.19
C TRP A 195 18.33 -10.15 4.11
N ALA A 196 18.42 -10.85 2.96
CA ALA A 196 17.88 -12.20 2.83
C ALA A 196 18.52 -13.13 3.89
N PRO A 197 17.76 -14.10 4.43
CA PRO A 197 16.36 -14.44 4.13
C PRO A 197 15.34 -13.74 5.05
N PHE A 198 15.61 -12.53 5.53
CA PHE A 198 14.76 -11.79 6.47
C PHE A 198 14.43 -10.38 5.97
N ARG A 199 14.19 -10.24 4.65
CA ARG A 199 13.90 -8.94 4.03
C ARG A 199 12.60 -8.31 4.55
N SER A 200 11.61 -9.11 4.97
CA SER A 200 10.38 -8.60 5.62
C SER A 200 10.67 -7.96 6.97
N VAL A 201 11.57 -8.55 7.75
CA VAL A 201 12.02 -7.99 9.04
C VAL A 201 12.75 -6.66 8.81
N ALA A 202 13.63 -6.61 7.80
CA ALA A 202 14.32 -5.39 7.42
C ALA A 202 13.32 -4.29 6.99
N ALA A 203 12.34 -4.63 6.16
CA ALA A 203 11.29 -3.70 5.72
C ALA A 203 10.49 -3.14 6.91
N TRP A 204 10.14 -3.99 7.88
CA TRP A 204 9.46 -3.55 9.08
C TRP A 204 10.29 -2.52 9.87
N TYR A 205 11.59 -2.74 10.03
CA TYR A 205 12.46 -1.78 10.70
C TYR A 205 12.67 -0.50 9.88
N LEU A 206 12.57 -0.55 8.56
CA LEU A 206 12.58 0.66 7.73
C LEU A 206 11.31 1.50 7.94
N TRP A 207 10.15 0.89 8.15
CA TRP A 207 8.96 1.65 8.60
C TRP A 207 9.21 2.30 9.98
N ARG A 208 9.83 1.59 10.93
CA ARG A 208 10.20 2.16 12.24
C ARG A 208 11.21 3.29 12.11
N ALA A 209 12.11 3.26 11.12
CA ALA A 209 13.01 4.38 10.85
C ALA A 209 12.26 5.68 10.52
N VAL A 210 11.13 5.61 9.83
CA VAL A 210 10.27 6.78 9.59
C VAL A 210 9.69 7.32 10.89
N ASP A 211 9.21 6.44 11.79
CA ASP A 211 8.66 6.84 13.08
C ASP A 211 9.74 7.43 13.99
N LEU A 212 10.91 6.81 14.04
CA LEU A 212 12.07 7.33 14.78
C LEU A 212 12.50 8.70 14.26
N HIS A 213 12.48 8.91 12.95
CA HIS A 213 12.81 10.21 12.35
C HIS A 213 11.79 11.28 12.77
N ARG A 214 10.49 10.98 12.73
CA ARG A 214 9.44 11.90 13.20
C ARG A 214 9.58 12.25 14.67
N ALA A 215 10.07 11.30 15.48
CA ALA A 215 10.33 11.49 16.91
C ALA A 215 11.69 12.14 17.22
N GLY A 216 12.51 12.46 16.23
CA GLY A 216 13.87 12.98 16.44
C GLY A 216 14.86 11.97 17.03
N LYS A 217 14.56 10.67 16.97
CA LYS A 217 15.33 9.57 17.59
C LYS A 217 16.04 8.66 16.60
N LEU A 218 15.99 8.97 15.30
CA LEU A 218 16.68 8.17 14.29
C LEU A 218 18.19 8.37 14.40
N PRO A 219 19.00 7.30 14.56
CA PRO A 219 20.45 7.42 14.56
C PRO A 219 20.98 8.01 13.25
N ALA A 220 21.90 8.93 13.34
CA ALA A 220 22.60 9.42 12.15
C ALA A 220 23.44 8.29 11.53
N PRO A 221 23.47 8.14 10.20
CA PRO A 221 24.31 7.15 9.56
C PRO A 221 25.80 7.55 9.73
N ALA A 222 26.61 6.59 10.15
CA ALA A 222 28.04 6.80 10.36
C ALA A 222 28.78 7.17 9.06
N THR A 223 28.28 6.70 7.91
CA THR A 223 28.82 6.98 6.58
C THR A 223 27.67 7.13 5.59
N PRO A 224 27.65 8.17 4.73
CA PRO A 224 26.64 8.33 3.71
C PRO A 224 26.66 7.16 2.72
N THR A 225 25.53 6.54 2.53
CA THR A 225 25.41 5.43 1.57
C THR A 225 25.19 5.96 0.15
N ARG A 226 25.96 5.46 -0.82
CA ARG A 226 25.79 5.80 -2.23
C ARG A 226 24.89 4.76 -2.92
N VAL A 227 23.66 5.16 -3.25
CA VAL A 227 22.72 4.39 -4.08
C VAL A 227 22.08 5.29 -5.12
N LYS A 228 21.60 4.71 -6.23
CA LYS A 228 20.87 5.45 -7.27
C LYS A 228 19.56 5.99 -6.70
N THR A 229 19.39 7.31 -6.74
CA THR A 229 18.17 8.00 -6.32
C THR A 229 17.41 8.54 -7.52
N VAL A 230 16.11 8.75 -7.34
CA VAL A 230 15.27 9.42 -8.34
C VAL A 230 15.71 10.89 -8.43
N LYS A 231 16.07 11.36 -9.62
CA LYS A 231 16.38 12.78 -9.84
C LYS A 231 15.13 13.62 -9.55
N LYS A 232 15.23 14.59 -8.64
CA LYS A 232 14.17 15.61 -8.48
C LYS A 232 14.01 16.34 -9.82
N LYS A 233 12.82 16.26 -10.44
CA LYS A 233 12.51 17.19 -11.53
C LYS A 233 12.55 18.60 -10.94
N PRO A 234 13.22 19.58 -11.58
CA PRO A 234 13.17 20.95 -11.10
C PRO A 234 11.70 21.39 -11.07
N HIS A 235 11.26 21.97 -9.96
CA HIS A 235 9.95 22.62 -9.88
C HIS A 235 9.90 23.68 -10.98
N GLN A 236 9.11 23.45 -12.02
CA GLN A 236 8.73 24.54 -12.93
C GLN A 236 8.00 25.57 -12.07
N LYS A 237 8.66 26.70 -11.84
CA LYS A 237 7.99 27.88 -11.30
C LYS A 237 6.87 28.21 -12.30
N VAL A 238 5.61 27.98 -11.91
CA VAL A 238 4.47 28.50 -12.63
C VAL A 238 4.55 30.02 -12.46
N THR A 239 5.19 30.68 -13.45
CA THR A 239 5.10 32.13 -13.59
C THR A 239 3.64 32.45 -13.89
N LYS A 240 2.94 33.03 -12.93
CA LYS A 240 1.63 33.66 -13.19
C LYS A 240 1.86 34.73 -14.24
N ALA A 241 1.46 34.42 -15.48
CA ALA A 241 1.37 35.44 -16.53
C ALA A 241 0.33 36.46 -16.07
N ALA A 242 0.78 37.71 -15.92
CA ALA A 242 -0.07 38.85 -15.60
C ALA A 242 -1.13 38.99 -16.70
N ALA A 243 -2.39 38.81 -16.32
CA ALA A 243 -3.51 39.08 -17.21
C ALA A 243 -3.59 40.60 -17.44
N THR A 244 -3.06 41.02 -18.57
CA THR A 244 -3.22 42.42 -19.05
C THR A 244 -4.69 42.65 -19.38
N LYS A 245 -5.36 43.44 -18.56
CA LYS A 245 -6.71 44.00 -18.83
C LYS A 245 -6.62 44.89 -20.07
N LYS A 246 -7.04 44.43 -21.23
CA LYS A 246 -7.37 45.27 -22.36
C LYS A 246 -8.84 45.73 -22.17
N GLY A 247 -9.01 47.02 -21.93
CA GLY A 247 -10.31 47.68 -21.89
C GLY A 247 -11.03 47.56 -23.23
N VAL A 248 -12.28 47.18 -23.19
CA VAL A 248 -13.20 47.29 -24.33
C VAL A 248 -14.13 48.45 -24.01
N THR A 249 -13.92 49.53 -24.76
CA THR A 249 -14.75 50.73 -24.84
C THR A 249 -16.17 50.39 -25.29
N LYS A 250 -17.14 50.89 -24.52
CA LYS A 250 -18.56 50.95 -24.90
C LYS A 250 -18.71 51.72 -26.23
N LYS A 251 -19.36 51.12 -27.24
CA LYS A 251 -20.07 51.87 -28.27
C LYS A 251 -21.53 51.45 -28.28
N SER A 252 -22.38 52.40 -27.86
CA SER A 252 -23.82 52.35 -27.97
C SER A 252 -24.23 52.40 -29.42
N LYS A 253 -25.20 51.62 -29.84
CA LYS A 253 -26.17 52.02 -30.86
C LYS A 253 -27.53 51.39 -30.65
N ARG A 254 -28.45 52.24 -30.33
CA ARG A 254 -29.90 52.13 -30.40
C ARG A 254 -30.36 51.83 -31.86
N VAL A 255 -31.33 50.96 -32.03
CA VAL A 255 -32.43 51.03 -33.05
C VAL A 255 -33.36 49.87 -32.69
N ALA A 256 -34.49 50.17 -32.10
CA ALA A 256 -35.83 50.37 -32.58
C ALA A 256 -36.61 49.07 -32.96
N LYS A 257 -37.50 48.73 -32.04
CA LYS A 257 -38.94 48.43 -32.19
C LYS A 257 -39.47 48.18 -33.60
N LYS A 258 -40.04 47.00 -33.84
CA LYS A 258 -41.37 46.91 -34.46
C LYS A 258 -42.01 45.54 -34.20
N ALA A 259 -43.24 45.61 -33.81
CA ALA A 259 -44.21 44.55 -33.55
C ALA A 259 -44.76 43.94 -34.89
N THR A 260 -45.33 42.76 -34.78
CA THR A 260 -46.65 42.32 -35.29
C THR A 260 -46.74 40.81 -35.12
N ARG A 261 -47.56 40.24 -34.26
CA ARG A 261 -48.95 39.77 -34.38
C ARG A 261 -49.26 38.91 -35.61
N ARG A 262 -49.86 37.73 -35.31
CA ARG A 262 -50.66 36.77 -36.09
C ARG A 262 -49.84 35.50 -36.51
N LYS A 263 -50.31 34.31 -36.24
CA LYS A 263 -51.58 33.70 -35.89
C LYS A 263 -51.34 32.56 -34.88
#